data_59f00b63dc0d54368bf26ad7a152f8de
#
_entry.id   59f00b63dc0d54368bf26ad7a152f8de
#
_cell.length_a   1.000
_cell.length_b   1.000
_cell.length_c   1.000
_cell.angle_alpha   90.00
_cell.angle_beta   90.00
_cell.angle_gamma   90.00
#
_symmetry.space_group_name_H-M   'P 1'
#
loop_
_entity.id
_entity.type
_entity.pdbx_description
1 polymer ?
#
loop_
_entity_poly.entity_id
_entity_poly.type
_entity_poly.pdbx_seq_one_letter_code
_entity_poly.pdbx_strand_id
1 'polypeptide(L)'
;LREPPIFVCIHPNCVPRFPELPHAQMIQFSLFNIPVRVLPWFWLTLAFIGGVLRADTRSEIFELLLFMLAGFISILVHELGHALTAKHFGKRVEIVLQAFGGYAAYSGGGRLSRFQSFLIIAAGPAIQILLGVAALILVIQVEGLSPYGKYFFVKLCQVSIIWAVLNLIPVLPMDGGRILETLLGPQRLRLTLQISIAVAVIIVILSLVYNIDMLLPIFMGLMAYENYKSLKSISWM
;
A
#
# COMPACT_ATOMS: atom_id res chain seq x y z
N LEU A 1 25.77 -14.10 8.39
CA LEU A 1 24.38 -14.11 7.93
C LEU A 1 23.83 -12.69 8.10
N ARG A 2 23.80 -11.91 7.02
CA ARG A 2 23.22 -10.55 7.05
C ARG A 2 21.71 -10.72 6.83
N GLU A 3 20.90 -10.23 7.78
CA GLU A 3 19.44 -10.21 7.65
C GLU A 3 19.04 -9.42 6.40
N PRO A 4 18.08 -9.90 5.60
CA PRO A 4 17.58 -9.14 4.46
C PRO A 4 16.84 -7.89 4.96
N PRO A 5 16.92 -6.77 4.23
CA PRO A 5 16.25 -5.53 4.61
C PRO A 5 14.73 -5.71 4.66
N ILE A 6 14.10 -5.02 5.59
CA ILE A 6 12.70 -5.14 6.06
C ILE A 6 11.65 -4.99 4.92
N PHE A 7 12.03 -4.52 3.73
CA PHE A 7 11.10 -4.15 2.65
C PHE A 7 11.14 -5.01 1.38
N VAL A 8 12.02 -6.00 1.27
CA VAL A 8 12.20 -6.72 0.00
C VAL A 8 12.10 -8.23 0.20
N CYS A 9 10.89 -8.75 0.26
CA CYS A 9 10.64 -10.14 -0.05
C CYS A 9 10.46 -10.29 -1.58
N ILE A 10 11.56 -10.45 -2.31
CA ILE A 10 11.58 -10.66 -3.76
C ILE A 10 11.25 -12.12 -4.13
N HIS A 11 11.13 -13.02 -3.16
CA HIS A 11 10.89 -14.44 -3.41
C HIS A 11 9.48 -14.86 -2.98
N PRO A 12 8.74 -15.66 -3.79
CA PRO A 12 7.38 -16.11 -3.45
C PRO A 12 7.27 -16.97 -2.17
N ASN A 13 8.40 -17.34 -1.56
CA ASN A 13 8.46 -18.09 -0.30
C ASN A 13 9.07 -17.27 0.85
N CYS A 14 9.31 -15.99 0.67
CA CYS A 14 9.85 -15.14 1.72
C CYS A 14 8.71 -14.65 2.61
N VAL A 15 8.53 -15.28 3.75
CA VAL A 15 7.73 -14.73 4.83
C VAL A 15 8.61 -13.76 5.58
N PRO A 16 8.32 -12.46 5.58
CA PRO A 16 9.09 -11.52 6.38
C PRO A 16 8.97 -11.93 7.86
N ARG A 17 10.07 -12.31 8.50
CA ARG A 17 10.13 -12.44 9.96
C ARG A 17 10.26 -11.04 10.52
N PHE A 18 9.16 -10.49 10.96
CA PHE A 18 9.20 -9.28 11.77
C PHE A 18 9.60 -9.64 13.19
N PRO A 19 10.33 -8.75 13.91
CA PRO A 19 10.49 -8.90 15.36
C PRO A 19 9.09 -9.04 15.96
N GLU A 20 8.88 -10.08 16.75
CA GLU A 20 7.64 -10.30 17.48
C GLU A 20 7.44 -9.12 18.43
N LEU A 21 6.67 -8.12 17.97
CA LEU A 21 6.23 -7.05 18.85
C LEU A 21 5.31 -7.69 19.93
N PRO A 22 5.42 -7.27 21.19
CA PRO A 22 4.58 -7.82 22.25
C PRO A 22 3.11 -7.70 21.83
N HIS A 23 2.39 -8.81 21.90
CA HIS A 23 0.99 -8.95 21.46
C HIS A 23 0.03 -7.89 22.03
N ALA A 24 0.40 -7.24 23.11
CA ALA A 24 -0.38 -6.20 23.81
C ALA A 24 -0.54 -4.87 23.04
N GLN A 25 0.19 -4.66 21.94
CA GLN A 25 0.20 -3.38 21.19
C GLN A 25 -0.43 -3.45 19.80
N MET A 26 -1.04 -4.59 19.43
CA MET A 26 -1.61 -4.77 18.09
C MET A 26 -3.12 -4.94 18.16
N ILE A 27 -3.85 -4.25 17.28
CA ILE A 27 -5.27 -4.53 17.06
C ILE A 27 -5.36 -5.72 16.12
N GLN A 28 -6.05 -6.79 16.58
CA GLN A 28 -6.25 -8.01 15.78
C GLN A 28 -7.74 -8.31 15.67
N PHE A 29 -8.18 -8.61 14.46
CA PHE A 29 -9.53 -9.05 14.18
C PHE A 29 -9.54 -9.96 12.93
N SER A 30 -10.68 -10.57 12.63
CA SER A 30 -10.84 -11.39 11.44
C SER A 30 -11.95 -10.83 10.57
N LEU A 31 -11.68 -10.70 9.26
CA LEU A 31 -12.65 -10.25 8.27
C LEU A 31 -12.69 -11.26 7.11
N PHE A 32 -13.88 -11.77 6.77
CA PHE A 32 -14.04 -12.84 5.77
C PHE A 32 -13.16 -14.08 6.04
N ASN A 33 -12.96 -14.46 7.31
CA ASN A 33 -12.03 -15.51 7.73
C ASN A 33 -10.59 -15.26 7.27
N ILE A 34 -10.17 -13.99 7.21
CA ILE A 34 -8.80 -13.54 6.98
C ILE A 34 -8.35 -12.79 8.23
N PRO A 35 -7.29 -13.24 8.91
CA PRO A 35 -6.73 -12.51 10.04
C PRO A 35 -6.20 -11.15 9.57
N VAL A 36 -6.54 -10.09 10.30
CA VAL A 36 -6.07 -8.74 10.07
C VAL A 36 -5.34 -8.26 11.32
N ARG A 37 -4.12 -7.80 11.16
CA ARG A 37 -3.30 -7.18 12.21
C ARG A 37 -3.04 -5.73 11.84
N VAL A 38 -3.27 -4.83 12.78
CA VAL A 38 -3.00 -3.39 12.61
C VAL A 38 -1.95 -2.98 13.62
N LEU A 39 -0.79 -2.57 13.11
CA LEU A 39 0.33 -2.13 13.93
C LEU A 39 0.16 -0.69 14.40
N PRO A 40 0.68 -0.29 15.56
CA PRO A 40 0.59 1.09 16.07
C PRO A 40 1.14 2.13 15.08
N TRP A 41 2.22 1.79 14.38
CA TRP A 41 2.86 2.65 13.38
C TRP A 41 1.94 3.05 12.22
N PHE A 42 0.95 2.22 11.90
CA PHE A 42 -0.07 2.53 10.90
C PHE A 42 -0.88 3.77 11.30
N TRP A 43 -1.35 3.80 12.55
CA TRP A 43 -2.13 4.93 13.08
C TRP A 43 -1.31 6.19 13.20
N LEU A 44 -0.05 6.08 13.64
CA LEU A 44 0.88 7.20 13.73
C LEU A 44 1.16 7.81 12.36
N THR A 45 1.35 6.99 11.34
CA THR A 45 1.55 7.47 9.96
C THR A 45 0.31 8.18 9.43
N LEU A 46 -0.90 7.61 9.63
CA LEU A 46 -2.15 8.27 9.22
C LEU A 46 -2.37 9.59 9.97
N ALA A 47 -2.08 9.64 11.27
CA ALA A 47 -2.18 10.87 12.05
C ALA A 47 -1.20 11.94 11.53
N PHE A 48 0.03 11.56 11.23
CA PHE A 48 1.04 12.48 10.68
C PHE A 48 0.64 13.02 9.30
N ILE A 49 0.22 12.15 8.37
CA ILE A 49 -0.26 12.53 7.03
C ILE A 49 -1.53 13.40 7.13
N GLY A 50 -2.42 13.09 8.08
CA GLY A 50 -3.64 13.83 8.36
C GLY A 50 -3.43 15.20 9.01
N GLY A 51 -2.19 15.53 9.39
CA GLY A 51 -1.83 16.84 9.92
C GLY A 51 -2.02 16.98 11.45
N VAL A 52 -1.77 15.93 12.22
CA VAL A 52 -1.88 15.94 13.70
C VAL A 52 -1.12 17.09 14.37
N LEU A 53 -0.01 17.54 13.75
CA LEU A 53 0.79 18.67 14.29
C LEU A 53 0.14 20.04 14.08
N ARG A 54 -0.97 20.13 13.35
CA ARG A 54 -1.69 21.37 13.01
C ARG A 54 -3.13 21.36 13.54
N ALA A 55 -3.56 20.30 14.20
CA ALA A 55 -4.92 20.12 14.70
C ALA A 55 -5.02 20.69 16.12
N ASP A 56 -5.36 21.99 16.24
CA ASP A 56 -5.42 22.71 17.52
C ASP A 56 -6.84 22.86 18.06
N THR A 57 -7.86 22.77 17.19
CA THR A 57 -9.26 22.90 17.55
C THR A 57 -9.98 21.56 17.64
N ARG A 58 -11.08 21.49 18.40
CA ARG A 58 -11.92 20.27 18.48
C ARG A 58 -12.44 19.83 17.10
N SER A 59 -12.76 20.78 16.22
CA SER A 59 -13.20 20.48 14.85
C SER A 59 -12.10 19.82 14.04
N GLU A 60 -10.90 20.37 14.09
CA GLU A 60 -9.72 19.83 13.37
C GLU A 60 -9.33 18.45 13.88
N ILE A 61 -9.40 18.23 15.20
CA ILE A 61 -9.16 16.90 15.77
C ILE A 61 -10.22 15.91 15.27
N PHE A 62 -11.48 16.30 15.19
CA PHE A 62 -12.53 15.42 14.68
C PHE A 62 -12.36 15.13 13.18
N GLU A 63 -12.01 16.13 12.38
CA GLU A 63 -11.68 15.96 10.96
C GLU A 63 -10.47 15.05 10.77
N LEU A 64 -9.43 15.15 11.60
CA LEU A 64 -8.28 14.25 11.62
C LEU A 64 -8.72 12.80 11.88
N LEU A 65 -9.58 12.56 12.87
CA LEU A 65 -10.11 11.22 13.15
C LEU A 65 -10.91 10.66 11.96
N LEU A 66 -11.72 11.50 11.31
CA LEU A 66 -12.44 11.10 10.08
C LEU A 66 -11.49 10.79 8.93
N PHE A 67 -10.41 11.57 8.76
CA PHE A 67 -9.35 11.28 7.79
C PHE A 67 -8.65 9.95 8.08
N MET A 68 -8.29 9.70 9.34
CA MET A 68 -7.66 8.44 9.76
C MET A 68 -8.59 7.24 9.50
N LEU A 69 -9.89 7.39 9.77
CA LEU A 69 -10.90 6.36 9.48
C LEU A 69 -11.02 6.11 7.97
N ALA A 70 -11.06 7.17 7.16
CA ALA A 70 -11.08 7.07 5.70
C ALA A 70 -9.82 6.36 5.15
N GLY A 71 -8.64 6.72 5.66
CA GLY A 71 -7.37 6.07 5.32
C GLY A 71 -7.35 4.58 5.70
N PHE A 72 -7.81 4.27 6.92
CA PHE A 72 -7.91 2.88 7.39
C PHE A 72 -8.83 2.05 6.49
N ILE A 73 -10.04 2.54 6.18
CA ILE A 73 -10.99 1.83 5.31
C ILE A 73 -10.40 1.65 3.92
N SER A 74 -9.83 2.71 3.35
CA SER A 74 -9.25 2.69 2.01
C SER A 74 -8.13 1.65 1.88
N ILE A 75 -7.17 1.66 2.80
CA ILE A 75 -6.02 0.74 2.76
C ILE A 75 -6.47 -0.68 3.08
N LEU A 76 -7.37 -0.87 4.05
CA LEU A 76 -7.91 -2.20 4.36
C LEU A 76 -8.66 -2.80 3.16
N VAL A 77 -9.47 -2.02 2.44
CA VAL A 77 -10.17 -2.48 1.22
C VAL A 77 -9.18 -2.84 0.13
N HIS A 78 -8.11 -2.09 -0.04
CA HIS A 78 -7.02 -2.41 -0.95
C HIS A 78 -6.40 -3.78 -0.63
N GLU A 79 -5.98 -4.00 0.62
CA GLU A 79 -5.38 -5.28 1.03
C GLU A 79 -6.39 -6.44 0.94
N LEU A 80 -7.68 -6.19 1.20
CA LEU A 80 -8.73 -7.17 0.99
C LEU A 80 -8.87 -7.57 -0.47
N GLY A 81 -8.67 -6.66 -1.42
CA GLY A 81 -8.64 -7.00 -2.85
C GLY A 81 -7.60 -8.07 -3.16
N HIS A 82 -6.37 -7.89 -2.72
CA HIS A 82 -5.30 -8.88 -2.85
C HIS A 82 -5.63 -10.18 -2.13
N ALA A 83 -6.04 -10.05 -0.87
CA ALA A 83 -6.28 -11.17 0.04
C ALA A 83 -7.42 -12.08 -0.43
N LEU A 84 -8.57 -11.53 -0.80
CA LEU A 84 -9.71 -12.29 -1.27
C LEU A 84 -9.42 -12.99 -2.61
N THR A 85 -8.70 -12.31 -3.51
CA THR A 85 -8.29 -12.90 -4.78
C THR A 85 -7.28 -14.03 -4.57
N ALA A 86 -6.29 -13.86 -3.68
CA ALA A 86 -5.35 -14.92 -3.34
C ALA A 86 -6.04 -16.12 -2.65
N LYS A 87 -7.00 -15.83 -1.76
CA LYS A 87 -7.82 -16.88 -1.11
C LYS A 87 -8.67 -17.65 -2.10
N HIS A 88 -9.25 -16.99 -3.11
CA HIS A 88 -9.97 -17.64 -4.21
C HIS A 88 -9.08 -18.64 -4.96
N PHE A 89 -7.79 -18.36 -5.10
CA PHE A 89 -6.81 -19.29 -5.68
C PHE A 89 -6.24 -20.30 -4.66
N GLY A 90 -6.92 -20.51 -3.53
CA GLY A 90 -6.58 -21.54 -2.54
C GLY A 90 -5.39 -21.18 -1.64
N LYS A 91 -5.02 -19.90 -1.54
CA LYS A 91 -3.96 -19.45 -0.63
C LYS A 91 -4.48 -19.23 0.79
N ARG A 92 -3.64 -19.50 1.79
CA ARG A 92 -3.85 -19.00 3.15
C ARG A 92 -3.35 -17.57 3.19
N VAL A 93 -4.17 -16.66 3.70
CA VAL A 93 -3.91 -15.22 3.61
C VAL A 93 -4.00 -14.58 4.99
N GLU A 94 -3.16 -13.61 5.22
CA GLU A 94 -3.16 -12.72 6.37
C GLU A 94 -2.91 -11.28 5.90
N ILE A 95 -3.59 -10.31 6.50
CA ILE A 95 -3.39 -8.89 6.23
C ILE A 95 -2.67 -8.26 7.42
N VAL A 96 -1.63 -7.48 7.12
CA VAL A 96 -0.92 -6.67 8.12
C VAL A 96 -0.90 -5.21 7.65
N LEU A 97 -1.49 -4.32 8.45
CA LEU A 97 -1.43 -2.88 8.23
C LEU A 97 -0.29 -2.30 9.08
N GLN A 98 0.62 -1.59 8.44
CA GLN A 98 1.82 -1.03 9.03
C GLN A 98 2.08 0.40 8.54
N ALA A 99 3.18 1.04 9.02
CA ALA A 99 3.58 2.33 8.51
C ALA A 99 3.61 2.32 6.96
N PHE A 100 3.14 3.38 6.34
CA PHE A 100 3.09 3.55 4.87
C PHE A 100 2.28 2.48 4.10
N GLY A 101 1.24 1.89 4.71
CA GLY A 101 0.31 1.00 4.00
C GLY A 101 0.07 -0.34 4.68
N GLY A 102 -0.12 -1.37 3.87
CA GLY A 102 -0.33 -2.73 4.33
C GLY A 102 0.34 -3.73 3.38
N TYR A 103 0.19 -4.99 3.70
CA TYR A 103 0.48 -6.09 2.78
C TYR A 103 -0.40 -7.29 3.10
N ALA A 104 -0.82 -7.99 2.06
CA ALA A 104 -1.45 -9.29 2.16
C ALA A 104 -0.37 -10.38 2.01
N ALA A 105 0.02 -11.02 3.12
CA ALA A 105 0.89 -12.17 3.08
C ALA A 105 0.06 -13.41 2.70
N TYR A 106 0.55 -14.21 1.77
CA TYR A 106 -0.11 -15.46 1.40
C TYR A 106 0.87 -16.60 1.28
N SER A 107 0.45 -17.79 1.71
CA SER A 107 1.25 -19.00 1.75
C SER A 107 0.41 -20.25 1.41
N GLY A 108 1.09 -21.37 1.21
CA GLY A 108 0.42 -22.66 0.90
C GLY A 108 -0.19 -22.72 -0.50
N GLY A 109 -0.88 -23.80 -0.80
CA GLY A 109 -1.42 -24.06 -2.14
C GLY A 109 -0.35 -24.35 -3.19
N GLY A 110 -0.77 -24.63 -4.43
CA GLY A 110 0.12 -24.85 -5.58
C GLY A 110 0.84 -23.58 -6.06
N ARG A 111 1.70 -23.71 -7.08
CA ARG A 111 2.31 -22.54 -7.73
C ARG A 111 1.23 -21.72 -8.43
N LEU A 112 1.26 -20.41 -8.25
CA LEU A 112 0.40 -19.48 -9.00
C LEU A 112 0.91 -19.34 -10.44
N SER A 113 -0.01 -19.30 -11.41
CA SER A 113 0.31 -18.87 -12.76
C SER A 113 0.62 -17.37 -12.79
N ARG A 114 1.27 -16.90 -13.86
CA ARG A 114 1.52 -15.45 -14.04
C ARG A 114 0.22 -14.66 -14.07
N PHE A 115 -0.81 -15.20 -14.73
CA PHE A 115 -2.11 -14.58 -14.80
C PHE A 115 -2.79 -14.47 -13.43
N GLN A 116 -2.73 -15.55 -12.63
CA GLN A 116 -3.23 -15.53 -11.25
C GLN A 116 -2.50 -14.50 -10.39
N SER A 117 -1.17 -14.44 -10.51
CA SER A 117 -0.35 -13.43 -9.81
C SER A 117 -0.74 -12.02 -10.23
N PHE A 118 -0.90 -11.78 -11.53
CA PHE A 118 -1.38 -10.49 -12.04
C PHE A 118 -2.76 -10.12 -11.47
N LEU A 119 -3.72 -11.03 -11.48
CA LEU A 119 -5.06 -10.78 -10.92
C LEU A 119 -5.01 -10.46 -9.43
N ILE A 120 -4.20 -11.18 -8.66
CA ILE A 120 -4.03 -10.89 -7.23
C ILE A 120 -3.50 -9.47 -7.03
N ILE A 121 -2.45 -9.09 -7.76
CA ILE A 121 -1.82 -7.78 -7.60
C ILE A 121 -2.73 -6.66 -8.10
N ALA A 122 -3.42 -6.84 -9.22
CA ALA A 122 -4.31 -5.82 -9.77
C ALA A 122 -5.60 -5.63 -8.96
N ALA A 123 -6.03 -6.64 -8.19
CA ALA A 123 -7.28 -6.60 -7.44
C ALA A 123 -7.28 -5.54 -6.33
N GLY A 124 -6.14 -5.29 -5.67
CA GLY A 124 -6.03 -4.25 -4.64
C GLY A 124 -6.33 -2.85 -5.19
N PRO A 125 -5.53 -2.34 -6.13
CA PRO A 125 -5.80 -1.04 -6.74
C PRO A 125 -7.18 -0.95 -7.39
N ALA A 126 -7.66 -2.02 -8.06
CA ALA A 126 -8.95 -2.02 -8.73
C ALA A 126 -10.11 -1.80 -7.76
N ILE A 127 -10.19 -2.56 -6.67
CA ILE A 127 -11.26 -2.40 -5.67
C ILE A 127 -11.16 -1.07 -4.93
N GLN A 128 -9.94 -0.57 -4.73
CA GLN A 128 -9.72 0.72 -4.09
C GLN A 128 -10.19 1.89 -4.97
N ILE A 129 -9.96 1.82 -6.29
CA ILE A 129 -10.51 2.80 -7.24
C ILE A 129 -12.04 2.76 -7.22
N LEU A 130 -12.63 1.56 -7.22
CA LEU A 130 -14.09 1.41 -7.13
C LEU A 130 -14.65 2.02 -5.84
N LEU A 131 -13.97 1.84 -4.70
CA LEU A 131 -14.32 2.49 -3.43
C LEU A 131 -14.28 4.02 -3.56
N GLY A 132 -13.22 4.57 -4.13
CA GLY A 132 -13.07 6.01 -4.34
C GLY A 132 -14.17 6.58 -5.23
N VAL A 133 -14.49 5.89 -6.33
CA VAL A 133 -15.59 6.28 -7.23
C VAL A 133 -16.94 6.19 -6.53
N ALA A 134 -17.19 5.13 -5.75
CA ALA A 134 -18.43 4.99 -4.98
C ALA A 134 -18.59 6.12 -3.94
N ALA A 135 -17.51 6.48 -3.25
CA ALA A 135 -17.51 7.60 -2.31
C ALA A 135 -17.79 8.94 -3.03
N LEU A 136 -17.25 9.15 -4.22
CA LEU A 136 -17.51 10.34 -5.03
C LEU A 136 -18.99 10.42 -5.46
N ILE A 137 -19.55 9.30 -5.94
CA ILE A 137 -20.97 9.22 -6.31
C ILE A 137 -21.86 9.56 -5.12
N LEU A 138 -21.57 9.06 -3.92
CA LEU A 138 -22.31 9.38 -2.71
C LEU A 138 -22.27 10.89 -2.40
N VAL A 139 -21.11 11.53 -2.55
CA VAL A 139 -21.00 12.98 -2.31
C VAL A 139 -21.83 13.79 -3.31
N ILE A 140 -21.94 13.32 -4.56
CA ILE A 140 -22.65 14.04 -5.63
C ILE A 140 -24.16 13.79 -5.55
N GLN A 141 -24.59 12.56 -5.24
CA GLN A 141 -26.00 12.15 -5.37
C GLN A 141 -26.80 12.31 -4.06
N VAL A 142 -26.14 12.28 -2.90
CA VAL A 142 -26.83 12.36 -1.62
C VAL A 142 -26.95 13.81 -1.16
N GLU A 143 -28.14 14.38 -1.34
CA GLU A 143 -28.49 15.70 -0.77
C GLU A 143 -28.66 15.59 0.75
N GLY A 144 -28.20 16.62 1.48
CA GLY A 144 -28.37 16.68 2.95
C GLY A 144 -27.31 15.93 3.76
N LEU A 145 -26.18 15.51 3.17
CA LEU A 145 -25.05 15.05 3.95
C LEU A 145 -24.61 16.13 4.95
N SER A 146 -24.40 15.72 6.21
CA SER A 146 -23.81 16.61 7.20
C SER A 146 -22.41 17.08 6.76
N PRO A 147 -21.92 18.24 7.20
CA PRO A 147 -20.58 18.72 6.84
C PRO A 147 -19.49 17.69 7.10
N TYR A 148 -19.53 16.99 8.22
CA TYR A 148 -18.59 15.93 8.56
C TYR A 148 -18.76 14.66 7.71
N GLY A 149 -20.00 14.31 7.36
CA GLY A 149 -20.27 13.20 6.42
C GLY A 149 -19.71 13.50 5.04
N LYS A 150 -19.91 14.71 4.53
CA LYS A 150 -19.32 15.16 3.26
C LYS A 150 -17.79 15.15 3.31
N TYR A 151 -17.21 15.69 4.39
CA TYR A 151 -15.76 15.66 4.63
C TYR A 151 -15.22 14.22 4.57
N PHE A 152 -15.83 13.29 5.31
CA PHE A 152 -15.42 11.89 5.34
C PHE A 152 -15.41 11.24 3.95
N PHE A 153 -16.50 11.33 3.19
CA PHE A 153 -16.57 10.71 1.87
C PHE A 153 -15.65 11.39 0.85
N VAL A 154 -15.44 12.69 0.93
CA VAL A 154 -14.43 13.40 0.12
C VAL A 154 -13.04 12.88 0.44
N LYS A 155 -12.69 12.73 1.73
CA LYS A 155 -11.39 12.17 2.13
C LYS A 155 -11.24 10.72 1.74
N LEU A 156 -12.29 9.91 1.87
CA LEU A 156 -12.29 8.51 1.44
C LEU A 156 -12.03 8.41 -0.08
N CYS A 157 -12.69 9.24 -0.89
CA CYS A 157 -12.44 9.32 -2.33
C CYS A 157 -10.99 9.72 -2.61
N GLN A 158 -10.53 10.83 -2.01
CA GLN A 158 -9.17 11.35 -2.25
C GLN A 158 -8.10 10.32 -1.88
N VAL A 159 -8.17 9.74 -0.67
CA VAL A 159 -7.19 8.75 -0.22
C VAL A 159 -7.24 7.51 -1.13
N SER A 160 -8.43 7.02 -1.48
CA SER A 160 -8.56 5.82 -2.30
C SER A 160 -7.99 6.01 -3.70
N ILE A 161 -8.27 7.12 -4.36
CA ILE A 161 -7.78 7.37 -5.72
C ILE A 161 -6.27 7.65 -5.71
N ILE A 162 -5.81 8.54 -4.82
CA ILE A 162 -4.39 8.90 -4.75
C ILE A 162 -3.55 7.67 -4.40
N TRP A 163 -3.96 6.89 -3.39
CA TRP A 163 -3.22 5.70 -2.97
C TRP A 163 -3.19 4.62 -4.03
N ALA A 164 -4.31 4.38 -4.73
CA ALA A 164 -4.36 3.42 -5.84
C ALA A 164 -3.44 3.85 -6.99
N VAL A 165 -3.44 5.14 -7.37
CA VAL A 165 -2.56 5.67 -8.42
C VAL A 165 -1.09 5.54 -8.00
N LEU A 166 -0.74 5.89 -6.76
CA LEU A 166 0.61 5.71 -6.24
C LEU A 166 1.03 4.24 -6.30
N ASN A 167 0.17 3.31 -5.85
CA ASN A 167 0.48 1.88 -5.90
C ASN A 167 0.61 1.33 -7.32
N LEU A 168 0.00 1.95 -8.33
CA LEU A 168 0.14 1.54 -9.74
C LEU A 168 1.40 2.09 -10.41
N ILE A 169 2.19 2.94 -9.75
CA ILE A 169 3.48 3.38 -10.27
C ILE A 169 4.41 2.15 -10.41
N PRO A 170 5.10 1.98 -11.57
CA PRO A 170 5.93 0.81 -11.82
C PRO A 170 7.28 0.87 -11.07
N VAL A 171 7.19 0.97 -9.74
CA VAL A 171 8.33 1.01 -8.80
C VAL A 171 8.15 -0.10 -7.77
N LEU A 172 9.09 -1.04 -7.68
CA LEU A 172 9.08 -2.03 -6.60
C LEU A 172 9.35 -1.36 -5.23
N PRO A 173 8.67 -1.78 -4.17
CA PRO A 173 7.79 -2.96 -4.04
C PRO A 173 6.29 -2.68 -4.27
N MET A 174 5.92 -1.54 -4.86
CA MET A 174 4.54 -1.16 -5.15
C MET A 174 3.87 -2.13 -6.14
N ASP A 175 2.54 -2.17 -6.19
CA ASP A 175 1.80 -3.09 -7.05
C ASP A 175 2.13 -2.90 -8.53
N GLY A 176 2.28 -1.66 -9.01
CA GLY A 176 2.70 -1.39 -10.38
C GLY A 176 4.06 -1.99 -10.72
N GLY A 177 5.01 -1.95 -9.78
CA GLY A 177 6.31 -2.62 -9.92
C GLY A 177 6.17 -4.14 -9.97
N ARG A 178 5.32 -4.72 -9.13
CA ARG A 178 5.01 -6.16 -9.11
C ARG A 178 4.24 -6.61 -10.35
N ILE A 179 3.32 -5.80 -10.86
CA ILE A 179 2.65 -6.04 -12.14
C ILE A 179 3.70 -6.09 -13.26
N LEU A 180 4.60 -5.10 -13.32
CA LEU A 180 5.69 -5.05 -14.29
C LEU A 180 6.59 -6.29 -14.20
N GLU A 181 6.99 -6.70 -12.99
CA GLU A 181 7.76 -7.92 -12.74
C GLU A 181 7.02 -9.18 -13.26
N THR A 182 5.72 -9.28 -12.97
CA THR A 182 4.88 -10.40 -13.41
C THR A 182 4.78 -10.47 -14.94
N LEU A 183 4.65 -9.34 -15.61
CA LEU A 183 4.57 -9.24 -17.07
C LEU A 183 5.90 -9.57 -17.74
N LEU A 184 7.00 -9.01 -17.26
CA LEU A 184 8.34 -9.26 -17.81
C LEU A 184 8.85 -10.65 -17.48
N GLY A 185 8.42 -11.21 -16.37
CA GLY A 185 8.81 -12.50 -15.82
C GLY A 185 10.11 -12.46 -15.00
N PRO A 186 10.33 -13.50 -14.14
CA PRO A 186 11.41 -13.52 -13.16
C PRO A 186 12.81 -13.48 -13.78
N GLN A 187 12.95 -13.91 -15.03
CA GLN A 187 14.21 -13.86 -15.76
C GLN A 187 14.65 -12.44 -16.12
N ARG A 188 13.72 -11.47 -16.08
CA ARG A 188 13.98 -10.06 -16.39
C ARG A 188 13.90 -9.16 -15.16
N LEU A 189 14.10 -9.70 -13.97
CA LEU A 189 14.07 -8.94 -12.71
C LEU A 189 15.05 -7.75 -12.75
N ARG A 190 16.22 -7.93 -13.37
CA ARG A 190 17.19 -6.83 -13.55
C ARG A 190 16.57 -5.64 -14.31
N LEU A 191 15.83 -5.91 -15.39
CA LEU A 191 15.15 -4.87 -16.16
C LEU A 191 14.03 -4.20 -15.34
N THR A 192 13.26 -4.98 -14.58
CA THR A 192 12.24 -4.44 -13.66
C THR A 192 12.86 -3.47 -12.66
N LEU A 193 13.96 -3.83 -12.02
CA LEU A 193 14.66 -2.97 -11.06
C LEU A 193 15.20 -1.69 -11.73
N GLN A 194 15.75 -1.78 -12.94
CA GLN A 194 16.24 -0.62 -13.69
C GLN A 194 15.11 0.36 -14.02
N ILE A 195 13.95 -0.15 -14.48
CA ILE A 195 12.76 0.67 -14.74
C ILE A 195 12.27 1.30 -13.44
N SER A 196 12.19 0.53 -12.35
CA SER A 196 11.76 1.03 -11.04
C SER A 196 12.66 2.18 -10.55
N ILE A 197 13.98 2.05 -10.67
CA ILE A 197 14.92 3.11 -10.30
C ILE A 197 14.71 4.34 -11.18
N ALA A 198 14.64 4.17 -12.50
CA ALA A 198 14.46 5.29 -13.44
C ALA A 198 13.17 6.06 -13.16
N VAL A 199 12.05 5.36 -12.98
CA VAL A 199 10.75 5.99 -12.69
C VAL A 199 10.78 6.69 -11.33
N ALA A 200 11.32 6.06 -10.29
CA ALA A 200 11.40 6.67 -8.97
C ALA A 200 12.26 7.94 -8.98
N VAL A 201 13.41 7.92 -9.67
CA VAL A 201 14.28 9.11 -9.83
C VAL A 201 13.57 10.22 -10.61
N ILE A 202 12.86 9.90 -11.69
CA ILE A 202 12.06 10.89 -12.43
C ILE A 202 11.03 11.55 -11.52
N ILE A 203 10.31 10.77 -10.70
CA ILE A 203 9.31 11.30 -9.77
C ILE A 203 9.98 12.21 -8.73
N VAL A 204 11.15 11.82 -8.19
CA VAL A 204 11.91 12.68 -7.27
C VAL A 204 12.24 14.03 -7.91
N ILE A 205 12.80 14.03 -9.14
CA ILE A 205 13.16 15.24 -9.85
C ILE A 205 11.91 16.11 -10.09
N LEU A 206 10.84 15.53 -10.61
CA LEU A 206 9.59 16.26 -10.86
C LEU A 206 9.00 16.84 -9.56
N SER A 207 9.02 16.07 -8.46
CA SER A 207 8.54 16.54 -7.17
C SER A 207 9.33 17.75 -6.65
N LEU A 208 10.63 17.78 -6.86
CA LEU A 208 11.49 18.91 -6.48
C LEU A 208 11.27 20.11 -7.39
N VAL A 209 11.14 19.91 -8.70
CA VAL A 209 10.90 21.00 -9.68
C VAL A 209 9.56 21.68 -9.43
N TYR A 210 8.51 20.91 -9.15
CA TYR A 210 7.16 21.43 -8.92
C TYR A 210 6.86 21.77 -7.46
N ASN A 211 7.87 21.72 -6.56
CA ASN A 211 7.73 21.99 -5.13
C ASN A 211 6.60 21.18 -4.47
N ILE A 212 6.49 19.90 -4.85
CA ILE A 212 5.56 18.97 -4.20
C ILE A 212 6.07 18.65 -2.78
N ASP A 213 5.16 18.38 -1.85
CA ASP A 213 5.49 18.03 -0.46
C ASP A 213 6.66 17.03 -0.38
N MET A 214 7.58 17.28 0.55
CA MET A 214 8.83 16.52 0.72
C MET A 214 8.62 15.04 1.03
N LEU A 215 7.42 14.63 1.44
CA LEU A 215 7.12 13.22 1.74
C LEU A 215 7.26 12.32 0.52
N LEU A 216 6.72 12.75 -0.63
CA LEU A 216 6.77 11.95 -1.88
C LEU A 216 8.20 11.76 -2.41
N PRO A 217 9.04 12.80 -2.57
CA PRO A 217 10.41 12.61 -3.05
C PRO A 217 11.27 11.82 -2.07
N ILE A 218 11.10 11.96 -0.76
CA ILE A 218 11.81 11.15 0.23
C ILE A 218 11.42 9.67 0.08
N PHE A 219 10.12 9.36 0.00
CA PHE A 219 9.62 8.00 -0.14
C PHE A 219 10.12 7.35 -1.45
N MET A 220 10.02 8.06 -2.58
CA MET A 220 10.50 7.57 -3.87
C MET A 220 12.02 7.43 -3.91
N GLY A 221 12.76 8.33 -3.26
CA GLY A 221 14.21 8.24 -3.12
C GLY A 221 14.65 6.99 -2.35
N LEU A 222 13.96 6.67 -1.25
CA LEU A 222 14.18 5.44 -0.50
C LEU A 222 13.88 4.20 -1.36
N MET A 223 12.78 4.19 -2.12
CA MET A 223 12.46 3.10 -3.04
C MET A 223 13.53 2.95 -4.14
N ALA A 224 13.99 4.04 -4.74
CA ALA A 224 15.08 4.02 -5.72
C ALA A 224 16.36 3.42 -5.13
N TYR A 225 16.73 3.81 -3.92
CA TYR A 225 17.91 3.28 -3.22
C TYR A 225 17.79 1.77 -2.93
N GLU A 226 16.66 1.30 -2.41
CA GLU A 226 16.46 -0.14 -2.15
C GLU A 226 16.46 -0.96 -3.44
N ASN A 227 15.86 -0.46 -4.53
CA ASN A 227 15.93 -1.11 -5.84
C ASN A 227 17.35 -1.15 -6.39
N TYR A 228 18.14 -0.07 -6.23
CA TYR A 228 19.55 -0.04 -6.61
C TYR A 228 20.39 -1.05 -5.83
N LYS A 229 20.19 -1.16 -4.53
CA LYS A 229 20.85 -2.14 -3.67
C LYS A 229 20.51 -3.57 -4.10
N SER A 230 19.24 -3.84 -4.43
CA SER A 230 18.80 -5.14 -4.97
C SER A 230 19.41 -5.43 -6.33
N LEU A 231 19.50 -4.44 -7.23
CA LEU A 231 20.14 -4.58 -8.54
C LEU A 231 21.62 -4.93 -8.41
N LYS A 232 22.33 -4.30 -7.48
CA LYS A 232 23.75 -4.57 -7.21
C LYS A 232 23.96 -5.98 -6.66
N SER A 233 23.05 -6.50 -5.82
CA SER A 233 23.17 -7.86 -5.27
C SER A 233 23.05 -8.95 -6.35
N ILE A 234 22.22 -8.72 -7.38
CA ILE A 234 22.05 -9.65 -8.52
C ILE A 234 23.26 -9.66 -9.47
N SER A 235 24.03 -8.57 -9.52
CA SER A 235 25.20 -8.49 -10.41
C SER A 235 26.41 -9.32 -9.96
N TRP A 236 26.37 -9.88 -8.74
CA TRP A 236 27.45 -10.68 -8.15
C TRP A 236 27.13 -12.20 -8.15
N MET A 237 25.98 -12.62 -8.68
CA MET A 237 25.57 -14.03 -8.91
C MET A 237 25.67 -14.37 -10.40
#